data_826176c994da8b8d1da4cac61e43e5b8
#
_entry.id   826176c994da8b8d1da4cac61e43e5b8
#
_cell.length_a   1.000
_cell.length_b   1.000
_cell.length_c   1.000
_cell.angle_alpha   90.00
_cell.angle_beta   90.00
_cell.angle_gamma   90.00
#
_symmetry.space_group_name_H-M   'P 1'
#
loop_
_entity.id
_entity.type
_entity.pdbx_description
1 polymer ?
#
loop_
_entity_poly.entity_id
_entity_poly.type
_entity_poly.pdbx_seq_one_letter_code
_entity_poly.pdbx_strand_id
1 'polypeptide(L)'
;AGGFLFTSCRSARETTANYEVVGVKGSMITIDSVWDANPDKRAAEILKPYKDKVDAMMYEVIGTSEMIMDKGNPESLLSNLVAGVLQQAAVRVLGKPADMGLVNMGGLRNILPKGDITVGEIFEILPFENSLCVLTMKGTDMKRLFKAIASLHGEGVSGIRMEISKEGELLNVTIGGQPVKDDQSYTVATIDYLADGNGR
;
A
#
# COMPACT_ATOMS: atom_id res chain seq x y z
N ALA A 1 58.49 48.87 -11.21
CA ALA A 1 58.67 47.42 -10.93
C ALA A 1 57.81 47.07 -9.73
N GLY A 2 56.64 46.51 -9.97
CA GLY A 2 55.74 46.06 -8.91
C GLY A 2 55.78 44.55 -8.83
N GLY A 3 56.22 44.01 -7.70
CA GLY A 3 56.26 42.57 -7.42
C GLY A 3 54.91 42.08 -6.88
N PHE A 4 54.31 41.15 -7.53
CA PHE A 4 53.15 40.40 -7.02
C PHE A 4 53.62 39.27 -6.13
N LEU A 5 53.29 39.32 -4.84
CA LEU A 5 53.48 38.23 -3.90
C LEU A 5 52.25 37.29 -4.01
N PHE A 6 52.44 36.09 -4.58
CA PHE A 6 51.47 35.01 -4.51
C PHE A 6 51.57 34.30 -3.15
N THR A 7 50.61 34.53 -2.27
CA THR A 7 50.42 33.72 -1.06
C THR A 7 49.72 32.42 -1.44
N SER A 8 50.50 31.34 -1.50
CA SER A 8 49.99 29.98 -1.65
C SER A 8 49.28 29.56 -0.37
N CYS A 9 47.95 29.41 -0.43
CA CYS A 9 47.23 28.68 0.62
C CYS A 9 47.67 27.22 0.62
N ARG A 10 48.41 26.81 1.61
CA ARG A 10 48.63 25.42 1.93
C ARG A 10 47.30 24.86 2.46
N SER A 11 46.60 24.05 1.67
CA SER A 11 45.52 23.21 2.16
C SER A 11 46.11 22.27 3.24
N ALA A 12 45.53 22.35 4.42
CA ALA A 12 45.82 21.37 5.48
C ALA A 12 45.45 19.98 4.93
N ARG A 13 46.43 19.08 4.87
CA ARG A 13 46.14 17.66 4.65
C ARG A 13 45.33 17.19 5.84
N GLU A 14 44.07 16.87 5.61
CA GLU A 14 43.31 16.04 6.55
C GLU A 14 44.04 14.72 6.69
N THR A 15 44.61 14.48 7.87
CA THR A 15 45.12 13.18 8.28
C THR A 15 43.89 12.30 8.47
N THR A 16 43.53 11.53 7.45
CA THR A 16 42.57 10.43 7.60
C THR A 16 43.19 9.43 8.59
N ALA A 17 42.70 9.45 9.81
CA ALA A 17 43.06 8.42 10.77
C ALA A 17 42.52 7.08 10.22
N ASN A 18 43.45 6.16 9.92
CA ASN A 18 43.05 4.79 9.54
C ASN A 18 42.59 4.08 10.81
N TYR A 19 41.30 3.90 10.96
CA TYR A 19 40.72 3.06 12.01
C TYR A 19 40.61 1.62 11.47
N GLU A 20 41.14 0.68 12.23
CA GLU A 20 40.99 -0.75 12.01
C GLU A 20 39.92 -1.28 12.99
N VAL A 21 38.90 -1.99 12.45
CA VAL A 21 37.92 -2.64 13.29
C VAL A 21 38.51 -3.90 13.86
N VAL A 22 38.89 -3.86 15.13
CA VAL A 22 39.55 -4.98 15.85
C VAL A 22 38.57 -5.99 16.47
N GLY A 23 37.29 -5.67 16.48
CA GLY A 23 36.27 -6.60 16.94
C GLY A 23 34.87 -5.96 16.93
N VAL A 24 33.84 -6.79 16.69
CA VAL A 24 32.45 -6.41 16.78
C VAL A 24 31.77 -7.36 17.73
N LYS A 25 31.04 -6.83 18.73
CA LYS A 25 30.14 -7.60 19.59
C LYS A 25 28.73 -7.11 19.34
N GLY A 26 27.83 -8.02 18.95
CA GLY A 26 26.42 -7.75 18.78
C GLY A 26 25.59 -8.60 19.75
N SER A 27 24.45 -8.07 20.19
CA SER A 27 23.43 -8.81 20.90
C SER A 27 22.07 -8.46 20.36
N MET A 28 21.14 -9.42 20.37
CA MET A 28 19.74 -9.16 20.09
C MET A 28 18.99 -9.00 21.41
N ILE A 29 18.22 -7.91 21.52
CA ILE A 29 17.29 -7.69 22.63
C ILE A 29 15.89 -7.85 22.03
N THR A 30 15.18 -8.90 22.44
CA THR A 30 13.81 -9.12 22.02
C THR A 30 12.90 -8.05 22.64
N ILE A 31 12.08 -7.42 21.83
CA ILE A 31 11.01 -6.53 22.31
C ILE A 31 9.75 -7.40 22.46
N ASP A 32 9.44 -7.76 23.69
CA ASP A 32 8.31 -8.62 24.05
C ASP A 32 7.64 -8.12 25.34
N SER A 33 6.62 -8.82 25.81
CA SER A 33 5.84 -8.44 27.00
C SER A 33 6.64 -8.39 28.32
N VAL A 34 7.89 -8.87 28.35
CA VAL A 34 8.76 -8.74 29.54
C VAL A 34 9.02 -7.28 29.89
N TRP A 35 9.06 -6.41 28.86
CA TRP A 35 9.27 -4.98 29.05
C TRP A 35 8.04 -4.26 29.64
N ASP A 36 6.85 -4.83 29.51
CA ASP A 36 5.61 -4.27 30.04
C ASP A 36 5.54 -4.32 31.57
N ALA A 37 6.36 -5.17 32.20
CA ALA A 37 6.42 -5.32 33.65
C ALA A 37 6.94 -4.06 34.38
N ASN A 38 7.75 -3.24 33.70
CA ASN A 38 8.31 -2.01 34.25
C ASN A 38 8.20 -0.84 33.24
N PRO A 39 7.01 -0.34 32.97
CA PRO A 39 6.82 0.76 32.02
C PRO A 39 7.45 2.04 32.57
N ASP A 40 8.06 2.83 31.67
CA ASP A 40 8.53 4.17 32.02
C ASP A 40 7.31 5.07 32.29
N LYS A 41 7.11 5.43 33.56
CA LYS A 41 5.95 6.22 34.02
C LYS A 41 5.89 7.58 33.33
N ARG A 42 7.04 8.23 33.13
CA ARG A 42 7.10 9.54 32.48
C ARG A 42 6.71 9.45 31.01
N ALA A 43 7.21 8.44 30.29
CA ALA A 43 6.79 8.19 28.92
C ALA A 43 5.29 7.89 28.82
N ALA A 44 4.76 7.06 29.73
CA ALA A 44 3.34 6.73 29.79
C ALA A 44 2.47 7.97 30.02
N GLU A 45 2.85 8.86 30.97
CA GLU A 45 2.16 10.11 31.23
C GLU A 45 2.15 11.07 30.03
N ILE A 46 3.28 11.18 29.31
CA ILE A 46 3.38 12.02 28.12
C ILE A 46 2.50 11.45 26.98
N LEU A 47 2.50 10.13 26.81
CA LEU A 47 1.76 9.47 25.71
C LEU A 47 0.25 9.36 25.99
N LYS A 48 -0.14 9.27 27.27
CA LYS A 48 -1.54 9.01 27.66
C LYS A 48 -2.58 9.88 26.93
N PRO A 49 -2.48 11.23 26.89
CA PRO A 49 -3.51 12.06 26.26
C PRO A 49 -3.62 11.84 24.74
N TYR A 50 -2.54 11.42 24.08
CA TYR A 50 -2.54 11.06 22.67
C TYR A 50 -3.14 9.67 22.47
N LYS A 51 -2.70 8.71 23.31
CA LYS A 51 -3.21 7.35 23.29
C LYS A 51 -4.72 7.31 23.51
N ASP A 52 -5.24 8.01 24.51
CA ASP A 52 -6.67 8.03 24.82
C ASP A 52 -7.51 8.53 23.62
N LYS A 53 -7.00 9.53 22.86
CA LYS A 53 -7.66 10.02 21.64
C LYS A 53 -7.60 9.03 20.50
N VAL A 54 -6.44 8.41 20.28
CA VAL A 54 -6.25 7.40 19.23
C VAL A 54 -7.12 6.19 19.53
N ASP A 55 -7.09 5.68 20.75
CA ASP A 55 -7.86 4.51 21.17
C ASP A 55 -9.36 4.75 20.97
N ALA A 56 -9.89 5.94 21.32
CA ALA A 56 -11.29 6.28 21.13
C ALA A 56 -11.73 6.20 19.65
N MET A 57 -10.84 6.56 18.71
CA MET A 57 -11.11 6.45 17.28
C MET A 57 -10.93 5.01 16.79
N MET A 58 -9.85 4.35 17.21
CA MET A 58 -9.48 3.01 16.69
C MET A 58 -10.43 1.91 17.14
N TYR A 59 -11.05 2.04 18.33
CA TYR A 59 -12.03 1.07 18.83
C TYR A 59 -13.47 1.35 18.37
N GLU A 60 -13.69 2.37 17.55
CA GLU A 60 -15.01 2.60 16.95
C GLU A 60 -15.38 1.44 16.03
N VAL A 61 -16.53 0.79 16.32
CA VAL A 61 -17.08 -0.29 15.50
C VAL A 61 -17.81 0.32 14.31
N ILE A 62 -17.36 0.02 13.10
CA ILE A 62 -17.90 0.55 11.84
C ILE A 62 -18.68 -0.47 11.02
N GLY A 63 -18.67 -1.73 11.42
CA GLY A 63 -19.38 -2.79 10.72
C GLY A 63 -19.17 -4.15 11.37
N THR A 64 -19.65 -5.20 10.71
CA THR A 64 -19.46 -6.58 11.14
C THR A 64 -19.15 -7.48 9.94
N SER A 65 -18.36 -8.52 10.14
CA SER A 65 -18.11 -9.56 9.16
C SER A 65 -18.58 -10.93 9.65
N GLU A 66 -19.31 -11.65 8.81
CA GLU A 66 -19.76 -13.01 9.13
C GLU A 66 -18.63 -14.05 9.05
N MET A 67 -17.51 -13.72 8.39
CA MET A 67 -16.39 -14.62 8.16
C MET A 67 -15.05 -13.89 8.19
N ILE A 68 -13.98 -14.64 8.35
CA ILE A 68 -12.61 -14.13 8.16
C ILE A 68 -12.38 -13.95 6.66
N MET A 69 -11.80 -12.81 6.27
CA MET A 69 -11.35 -12.56 4.90
C MET A 69 -9.85 -12.33 4.89
N ASP A 70 -9.15 -13.08 4.05
CA ASP A 70 -7.71 -12.93 3.84
C ASP A 70 -7.44 -12.57 2.37
N LYS A 71 -6.22 -12.13 2.08
CA LYS A 71 -5.72 -11.90 0.72
C LYS A 71 -5.18 -13.20 0.13
N GLY A 72 -5.22 -13.33 -1.19
CA GLY A 72 -4.70 -14.50 -1.90
C GLY A 72 -4.86 -14.39 -3.41
N ASN A 73 -3.93 -14.99 -4.14
CA ASN A 73 -3.94 -15.04 -5.60
C ASN A 73 -4.68 -16.30 -6.10
N PRO A 74 -5.33 -16.20 -7.27
CA PRO A 74 -5.49 -15.04 -8.15
C PRO A 74 -6.48 -14.00 -7.66
N GLU A 75 -7.36 -14.34 -6.73
CA GLU A 75 -8.35 -13.46 -6.09
C GLU A 75 -8.64 -13.93 -4.65
N SER A 76 -9.21 -13.05 -3.85
CA SER A 76 -9.63 -13.37 -2.50
C SER A 76 -10.81 -12.51 -2.06
N LEU A 77 -11.52 -12.94 -0.99
CA LEU A 77 -12.64 -12.17 -0.45
C LEU A 77 -12.22 -10.76 -0.02
N LEU A 78 -11.06 -10.63 0.63
CA LEU A 78 -10.57 -9.34 1.11
C LEU A 78 -10.19 -8.41 -0.05
N SER A 79 -9.45 -8.92 -1.05
CA SER A 79 -9.06 -8.12 -2.20
C SER A 79 -10.25 -7.68 -3.04
N ASN A 80 -11.24 -8.57 -3.21
CA ASN A 80 -12.48 -8.25 -3.92
C ASN A 80 -13.31 -7.19 -3.16
N LEU A 81 -13.38 -7.30 -1.82
CA LEU A 81 -14.05 -6.31 -0.98
C LEU A 81 -13.41 -4.94 -1.14
N VAL A 82 -12.08 -4.83 -0.97
CA VAL A 82 -11.38 -3.54 -1.03
C VAL A 82 -11.46 -2.93 -2.44
N ALA A 83 -11.25 -3.73 -3.49
CA ALA A 83 -11.41 -3.26 -4.87
C ALA A 83 -12.85 -2.80 -5.15
N GLY A 84 -13.85 -3.50 -4.62
CA GLY A 84 -15.26 -3.12 -4.71
C GLY A 84 -15.57 -1.81 -4.00
N VAL A 85 -14.99 -1.57 -2.82
CA VAL A 85 -15.11 -0.30 -2.10
C VAL A 85 -14.51 0.85 -2.90
N LEU A 86 -13.32 0.68 -3.49
CA LEU A 86 -12.71 1.70 -4.35
C LEU A 86 -13.59 1.99 -5.58
N GLN A 87 -14.10 0.94 -6.24
CA GLN A 87 -15.00 1.07 -7.39
C GLN A 87 -16.23 1.90 -7.04
N GLN A 88 -16.88 1.62 -5.91
CA GLN A 88 -18.06 2.33 -5.43
C GLN A 88 -17.73 3.76 -4.96
N ALA A 89 -16.57 3.98 -4.33
CA ALA A 89 -16.16 5.31 -3.87
C ALA A 89 -16.01 6.31 -5.03
N ALA A 90 -15.76 5.84 -6.26
CA ALA A 90 -15.71 6.68 -7.46
C ALA A 90 -17.03 7.42 -7.74
N VAL A 91 -18.16 6.99 -7.16
CA VAL A 91 -19.47 7.69 -7.28
C VAL A 91 -19.34 9.16 -6.84
N ARG A 92 -18.49 9.46 -5.87
CA ARG A 92 -18.26 10.84 -5.39
C ARG A 92 -17.68 11.77 -6.47
N VAL A 93 -16.97 11.21 -7.45
CA VAL A 93 -16.30 11.95 -8.53
C VAL A 93 -17.05 11.83 -9.84
N LEU A 94 -17.55 10.62 -10.18
CA LEU A 94 -18.14 10.30 -11.47
C LEU A 94 -19.68 10.39 -11.47
N GLY A 95 -20.33 10.45 -10.30
CA GLY A 95 -21.78 10.30 -10.16
C GLY A 95 -22.27 8.85 -10.37
N LYS A 96 -21.35 7.92 -10.65
CA LYS A 96 -21.61 6.47 -10.82
C LYS A 96 -20.38 5.69 -10.39
N PRO A 97 -20.49 4.37 -10.11
CA PRO A 97 -19.31 3.54 -9.89
C PRO A 97 -18.35 3.58 -11.10
N ALA A 98 -17.06 3.39 -10.85
CA ALA A 98 -16.10 3.18 -11.93
C ALA A 98 -16.37 1.84 -12.65
N ASP A 99 -15.85 1.68 -13.86
CA ASP A 99 -15.99 0.43 -14.60
C ASP A 99 -15.17 -0.70 -13.94
N MET A 100 -14.08 -0.33 -13.25
CA MET A 100 -13.19 -1.24 -12.53
C MET A 100 -12.68 -0.62 -11.24
N GLY A 101 -12.54 -1.42 -10.19
CA GLY A 101 -11.73 -1.13 -9.01
C GLY A 101 -10.43 -1.93 -9.05
N LEU A 102 -9.32 -1.34 -8.58
CA LEU A 102 -8.01 -1.98 -8.55
C LEU A 102 -7.28 -1.64 -7.24
N VAL A 103 -6.78 -2.66 -6.55
CA VAL A 103 -5.85 -2.54 -5.42
C VAL A 103 -4.77 -3.62 -5.54
N ASN A 104 -3.52 -3.27 -5.20
CA ASN A 104 -2.44 -4.24 -5.19
C ASN A 104 -2.51 -5.13 -3.95
N MET A 105 -2.28 -6.42 -4.14
CA MET A 105 -2.32 -7.45 -3.09
C MET A 105 -1.31 -7.14 -1.96
N GLY A 106 -0.15 -6.57 -2.31
CA GLY A 106 0.88 -6.15 -1.35
C GLY A 106 0.45 -5.01 -0.42
N GLY A 107 -0.55 -4.21 -0.82
CA GLY A 107 -1.12 -3.14 -0.02
C GLY A 107 -2.00 -3.63 1.13
N LEU A 108 -2.52 -4.85 1.06
CA LEU A 108 -3.32 -5.48 2.10
C LEU A 108 -2.39 -6.15 3.12
N ARG A 109 -2.31 -5.61 4.35
CA ARG A 109 -1.27 -5.97 5.31
C ARG A 109 -1.73 -6.93 6.40
N ASN A 110 -3.02 -7.04 6.63
CA ASN A 110 -3.62 -7.93 7.62
C ASN A 110 -4.90 -8.55 7.08
N ILE A 111 -5.49 -9.49 7.81
CA ILE A 111 -6.79 -10.12 7.53
C ILE A 111 -7.92 -9.25 8.09
N LEU A 112 -9.13 -9.39 7.52
CA LEU A 112 -10.35 -8.87 8.12
C LEU A 112 -10.93 -9.97 9.03
N PRO A 113 -11.05 -9.76 10.34
CA PRO A 113 -11.55 -10.77 11.26
C PRO A 113 -13.05 -11.01 11.10
N LYS A 114 -13.54 -12.13 11.65
CA LYS A 114 -14.95 -12.36 11.86
C LYS A 114 -15.41 -11.61 13.12
N GLY A 115 -16.58 -11.00 13.07
CA GLY A 115 -17.18 -10.27 14.18
C GLY A 115 -17.25 -8.77 13.92
N ASP A 116 -17.18 -7.98 14.96
CA ASP A 116 -17.18 -6.53 14.87
C ASP A 116 -15.90 -6.06 14.16
N ILE A 117 -16.05 -5.09 13.28
CA ILE A 117 -14.95 -4.47 12.54
C ILE A 117 -14.76 -3.06 13.06
N THR A 118 -13.57 -2.77 13.53
CA THR A 118 -13.20 -1.47 14.06
C THR A 118 -12.40 -0.65 13.05
N VAL A 119 -12.33 0.67 13.28
CA VAL A 119 -11.45 1.56 12.52
C VAL A 119 -10.00 1.08 12.60
N GLY A 120 -9.54 0.62 13.78
CA GLY A 120 -8.19 0.11 13.99
C GLY A 120 -7.86 -1.09 13.10
N GLU A 121 -8.79 -2.06 12.99
CA GLU A 121 -8.60 -3.22 12.10
C GLU A 121 -8.48 -2.82 10.63
N ILE A 122 -9.23 -1.80 10.19
CA ILE A 122 -9.05 -1.27 8.83
C ILE A 122 -7.68 -0.62 8.66
N PHE A 123 -7.19 0.12 9.68
CA PHE A 123 -5.82 0.67 9.65
C PHE A 123 -4.75 -0.42 9.62
N GLU A 124 -4.96 -1.56 10.27
CA GLU A 124 -4.05 -2.71 10.19
C GLU A 124 -4.04 -3.34 8.80
N ILE A 125 -5.19 -3.39 8.12
CA ILE A 125 -5.30 -3.92 6.76
C ILE A 125 -4.69 -2.95 5.74
N LEU A 126 -4.98 -1.65 5.86
CA LEU A 126 -4.62 -0.57 4.93
C LEU A 126 -3.88 0.55 5.68
N PRO A 127 -2.61 0.34 6.14
CA PRO A 127 -1.90 1.29 7.01
C PRO A 127 -1.32 2.50 6.27
N PHE A 128 -1.69 2.71 5.01
CA PHE A 128 -1.15 3.77 4.17
C PHE A 128 -2.19 4.87 3.97
N GLU A 129 -1.75 6.14 4.06
CA GLU A 129 -2.57 7.32 3.74
C GLU A 129 -2.68 7.53 2.23
N ASN A 130 -3.28 6.55 1.53
CA ASN A 130 -3.49 6.66 0.11
C ASN A 130 -4.74 7.48 -0.21
N SER A 131 -4.69 8.21 -1.32
CA SER A 131 -5.82 8.93 -1.89
C SER A 131 -6.51 8.11 -2.97
N LEU A 132 -7.85 8.18 -3.03
CA LEU A 132 -8.61 7.61 -4.14
C LEU A 132 -8.30 8.36 -5.43
N CYS A 133 -7.86 7.64 -6.44
CA CYS A 133 -7.67 8.12 -7.80
C CYS A 133 -8.69 7.48 -8.75
N VAL A 134 -9.23 8.28 -9.67
CA VAL A 134 -10.06 7.77 -10.76
C VAL A 134 -9.38 8.11 -12.08
N LEU A 135 -8.95 7.07 -12.78
CA LEU A 135 -8.28 7.17 -14.06
C LEU A 135 -9.26 6.89 -15.20
N THR A 136 -9.11 7.59 -16.33
CA THR A 136 -9.79 7.24 -17.57
C THR A 136 -8.75 6.69 -18.54
N MET A 137 -8.93 5.44 -18.95
CA MET A 137 -7.98 4.71 -19.78
C MET A 137 -8.66 4.20 -21.05
N LYS A 138 -7.94 4.23 -22.19
CA LYS A 138 -8.42 3.58 -23.43
C LYS A 138 -8.34 2.06 -23.30
N GLY A 139 -9.16 1.34 -24.05
CA GLY A 139 -9.18 -0.11 -24.05
C GLY A 139 -7.83 -0.73 -24.41
N THR A 140 -7.04 -0.07 -25.26
CA THR A 140 -5.65 -0.49 -25.55
C THR A 140 -4.77 -0.48 -24.31
N ASP A 141 -4.91 0.53 -23.45
CA ASP A 141 -4.14 0.65 -22.21
C ASP A 141 -4.70 -0.28 -21.13
N MET A 142 -6.03 -0.45 -21.07
CA MET A 142 -6.67 -1.46 -20.24
C MET A 142 -6.15 -2.86 -20.52
N LYS A 143 -6.00 -3.23 -21.80
CA LYS A 143 -5.42 -4.53 -22.19
C LYS A 143 -3.97 -4.70 -21.75
N ARG A 144 -3.17 -3.60 -21.70
CA ARG A 144 -1.81 -3.63 -21.13
C ARG A 144 -1.85 -3.84 -19.62
N LEU A 145 -2.73 -3.11 -18.93
CA LEU A 145 -2.95 -3.27 -17.49
C LEU A 145 -3.35 -4.71 -17.15
N PHE A 146 -4.30 -5.31 -17.87
CA PHE A 146 -4.73 -6.69 -17.64
C PHE A 146 -3.62 -7.71 -17.86
N LYS A 147 -2.74 -7.51 -18.86
CA LYS A 147 -1.56 -8.35 -19.04
C LYS A 147 -0.58 -8.22 -17.88
N ALA A 148 -0.38 -7.01 -17.35
CA ALA A 148 0.44 -6.79 -16.16
C ALA A 148 -0.15 -7.50 -14.94
N ILE A 149 -1.46 -7.37 -14.67
CA ILE A 149 -2.14 -8.08 -13.59
C ILE A 149 -2.01 -9.60 -13.76
N ALA A 150 -2.18 -10.11 -14.98
CA ALA A 150 -2.04 -11.54 -15.28
C ALA A 150 -0.62 -12.04 -14.98
N SER A 151 0.41 -11.28 -15.36
CA SER A 151 1.82 -11.65 -15.09
C SER A 151 2.17 -11.71 -13.60
N LEU A 152 1.40 -11.03 -12.75
CA LEU A 152 1.48 -11.11 -11.29
C LEU A 152 0.60 -12.24 -10.70
N HIS A 153 -0.05 -13.04 -11.54
CA HIS A 153 -1.01 -14.07 -11.15
C HIS A 153 -2.23 -13.54 -10.41
N GLY A 154 -2.63 -12.30 -10.70
CA GLY A 154 -3.79 -11.63 -10.12
C GLY A 154 -3.44 -10.48 -9.17
N GLU A 155 -4.42 -9.63 -8.97
CA GLU A 155 -4.44 -8.51 -8.03
C GLU A 155 -5.89 -8.33 -7.52
N GLY A 156 -6.11 -7.45 -6.55
CA GLY A 156 -7.46 -7.11 -6.10
C GLY A 156 -8.20 -6.32 -7.17
N VAL A 157 -9.21 -6.92 -7.78
CA VAL A 157 -9.99 -6.29 -8.86
C VAL A 157 -11.50 -6.43 -8.62
N SER A 158 -12.27 -5.47 -9.12
CA SER A 158 -13.74 -5.53 -9.16
C SER A 158 -14.29 -4.95 -10.46
N GLY A 159 -15.52 -5.32 -10.83
CA GLY A 159 -16.16 -4.88 -12.07
C GLY A 159 -15.67 -5.61 -13.33
N ILE A 160 -14.71 -6.51 -13.20
CA ILE A 160 -14.12 -7.27 -14.32
C ILE A 160 -14.12 -8.77 -14.01
N ARG A 161 -13.92 -9.57 -15.06
CA ARG A 161 -13.62 -10.98 -14.98
C ARG A 161 -12.43 -11.30 -15.85
N MET A 162 -11.41 -11.95 -15.28
CA MET A 162 -10.18 -12.35 -15.98
C MET A 162 -9.99 -13.86 -15.90
N GLU A 163 -9.42 -14.42 -16.95
CA GLU A 163 -8.91 -15.78 -17.00
C GLU A 163 -7.40 -15.72 -17.22
N ILE A 164 -6.64 -16.31 -16.30
CA ILE A 164 -5.18 -16.25 -16.29
C ILE A 164 -4.63 -17.69 -16.34
N SER A 165 -3.66 -17.92 -17.18
CA SER A 165 -2.96 -19.23 -17.24
C SER A 165 -2.07 -19.42 -16.01
N LYS A 166 -1.60 -20.65 -15.80
CA LYS A 166 -0.64 -20.96 -14.72
C LYS A 166 0.71 -20.26 -14.91
N GLU A 167 1.03 -19.89 -16.14
CA GLU A 167 2.26 -19.16 -16.51
C GLU A 167 2.09 -17.63 -16.40
N GLY A 168 0.91 -17.13 -16.00
CA GLY A 168 0.62 -15.71 -15.86
C GLY A 168 0.21 -15.03 -17.16
N GLU A 169 -0.28 -15.79 -18.16
CA GLU A 169 -0.77 -15.22 -19.40
C GLU A 169 -2.25 -14.84 -19.29
N LEU A 170 -2.62 -13.69 -19.85
CA LEU A 170 -4.03 -13.29 -19.96
C LEU A 170 -4.70 -14.10 -21.06
N LEU A 171 -5.65 -14.97 -20.71
CA LEU A 171 -6.41 -15.78 -21.65
C LEU A 171 -7.69 -15.06 -22.11
N ASN A 172 -8.41 -14.43 -21.16
CA ASN A 172 -9.64 -13.71 -21.45
C ASN A 172 -9.87 -12.61 -20.41
N VAL A 173 -10.57 -11.54 -20.82
CA VAL A 173 -11.02 -10.48 -19.90
C VAL A 173 -12.28 -9.80 -20.40
N THR A 174 -13.20 -9.52 -19.45
CA THR A 174 -14.41 -8.74 -19.69
C THR A 174 -14.56 -7.65 -18.63
N ILE A 175 -15.14 -6.52 -19.01
CA ILE A 175 -15.56 -5.42 -18.14
C ILE A 175 -17.08 -5.36 -18.16
N GLY A 176 -17.73 -5.46 -16.99
CA GLY A 176 -19.19 -5.49 -16.93
C GLY A 176 -19.82 -6.61 -17.79
N GLY A 177 -19.10 -7.72 -17.98
CA GLY A 177 -19.51 -8.86 -18.80
C GLY A 177 -19.34 -8.66 -20.32
N GLN A 178 -18.75 -7.53 -20.76
CA GLN A 178 -18.51 -7.23 -22.18
C GLN A 178 -17.03 -7.28 -22.53
N PRO A 179 -16.67 -7.73 -23.74
CA PRO A 179 -15.29 -7.68 -24.22
C PRO A 179 -14.75 -6.26 -24.26
N VAL A 180 -13.45 -6.11 -23.98
CA VAL A 180 -12.76 -4.81 -24.00
C VAL A 180 -12.54 -4.33 -25.42
N LYS A 181 -13.04 -3.13 -25.76
CA LYS A 181 -12.89 -2.48 -27.07
C LYS A 181 -11.77 -1.47 -27.03
N ASP A 182 -10.88 -1.48 -28.03
CA ASP A 182 -9.64 -0.69 -28.05
C ASP A 182 -9.87 0.83 -28.03
N ASP A 183 -10.89 1.29 -28.73
CA ASP A 183 -11.26 2.69 -28.89
C ASP A 183 -12.19 3.24 -27.78
N GLN A 184 -12.73 2.36 -26.95
CA GLN A 184 -13.58 2.75 -25.83
C GLN A 184 -12.73 3.20 -24.64
N SER A 185 -13.22 4.21 -23.91
CA SER A 185 -12.66 4.63 -22.63
C SER A 185 -13.35 3.94 -21.47
N TYR A 186 -12.57 3.56 -20.48
CA TYR A 186 -13.00 2.91 -19.23
C TYR A 186 -12.49 3.69 -18.03
N THR A 187 -13.22 3.65 -16.94
CA THR A 187 -12.83 4.29 -15.68
C THR A 187 -12.29 3.26 -14.70
N VAL A 188 -11.16 3.55 -14.08
CA VAL A 188 -10.49 2.71 -13.08
C VAL A 188 -10.37 3.48 -11.78
N ALA A 189 -11.00 2.99 -10.72
CA ALA A 189 -10.82 3.50 -9.37
C ALA A 189 -9.68 2.75 -8.68
N THR A 190 -8.70 3.47 -8.21
CA THR A 190 -7.50 2.91 -7.58
C THR A 190 -6.93 3.87 -6.53
N ILE A 191 -5.76 3.58 -6.00
CA ILE A 191 -5.02 4.43 -5.08
C ILE A 191 -3.92 5.20 -5.80
N ASP A 192 -3.53 6.36 -5.26
CA ASP A 192 -2.47 7.23 -5.80
C ASP A 192 -1.16 6.48 -6.01
N TYR A 193 -0.77 5.61 -5.07
CA TYR A 193 0.41 4.77 -5.19
C TYR A 193 0.48 4.00 -6.52
N LEU A 194 -0.63 3.39 -6.94
CA LEU A 194 -0.70 2.67 -8.22
C LEU A 194 -0.82 3.61 -9.41
N ALA A 195 -1.57 4.71 -9.27
CA ALA A 195 -1.74 5.71 -10.32
C ALA A 195 -0.41 6.36 -10.72
N ASP A 196 0.52 6.52 -9.76
CA ASP A 196 1.86 7.07 -9.97
C ASP A 196 2.87 6.03 -10.53
N GLY A 197 2.43 4.79 -10.76
CA GLY A 197 3.26 3.74 -11.36
C GLY A 197 4.19 2.99 -10.40
N ASN A 198 3.92 3.05 -9.10
CA ASN A 198 4.76 2.42 -8.06
C ASN A 198 4.44 0.93 -7.80
N GLY A 199 3.43 0.37 -8.43
CA GLY A 199 2.94 -1.00 -8.20
C GLY A 199 3.71 -2.08 -8.98
N ARG A 200 5.04 -1.98 -9.13
CA ARG A 200 5.88 -2.98 -9.83
C ARG A 200 6.35 -4.08 -8.90
#